data_34bf324b5dc019cef2afddecf7f8420e
#
_entry.id   34bf324b5dc019cef2afddecf7f8420e
#
_cell.length_a   1.000
_cell.length_b   1.000
_cell.length_c   1.000
_cell.angle_alpha   90.00
_cell.angle_beta   90.00
_cell.angle_gamma   90.00
#
_symmetry.space_group_name_H-M   'P 1'
#
loop_
_entity.id
_entity.type
_entity.pdbx_description
1 polymer ?
#
loop_
_entity_poly.entity_id
_entity_poly.type
_entity_poly.pdbx_seq_one_letter_code
_entity_poly.pdbx_strand_id
1 'polypeptide(L)'
;MSPHARPPKRAVRPAESGMALVLAMFALTTIVVASTSALLIASADIRATRNYRQASQVHFAAESAIAHALQVVNGPGVVNFQNDVVGNWGTLFGTGTRSFGPVAGYAYTVSAAADPADVVNAGRFVATATGLEGARNVVVARVVRSNIPATAPGAIYLSQDGKTNSTFNGNGFTIDGNDHLLSGGLANPNHPVPGISTRNDTNTHEAIDSLDSGQRDNVTGLGFIAGPSPVPSILTSPAAPSTDQLNQFANDLISRPGVVVTPMTQVTGGLPPFGTTEHPQITYFNDPSGVTVKGAGNVEGVGILIVEGDLTIQGSLSFSGLIIVRGRTRVIGTTTETGNATLYGALWTNDLNLTIGGSAVMNYSSEALGFAKQASGGMTLPTPVQLTSLIDCSQAVAGTSGCP
;
A
#
# COMPACT_ATOMS: atom_id res chain seq x y z
N MET A 1 21.87 46.89 102.55
CA MET A 1 20.58 46.47 102.01
C MET A 1 20.12 47.58 101.09
N SER A 2 20.31 47.41 99.72
CA SER A 2 19.88 48.42 98.73
C SER A 2 18.57 47.94 98.07
N PRO A 3 17.61 48.75 97.85
CA PRO A 3 16.34 48.36 97.26
C PRO A 3 16.53 48.36 95.70
N HIS A 4 16.09 47.26 95.07
CA HIS A 4 16.05 47.08 93.68
C HIS A 4 15.01 48.06 93.03
N ALA A 5 15.48 48.94 92.15
CA ALA A 5 14.64 49.74 91.25
C ALA A 5 14.00 48.91 90.18
N ARG A 6 12.70 48.91 90.10
CA ARG A 6 11.93 48.31 88.97
C ARG A 6 12.16 49.18 87.70
N PRO A 7 12.39 48.54 86.56
CA PRO A 7 12.47 49.30 85.28
C PRO A 7 11.08 49.88 84.91
N PRO A 8 11.04 51.07 84.26
CA PRO A 8 9.81 51.70 83.90
C PRO A 8 9.08 50.88 82.82
N LYS A 9 7.79 50.64 82.98
CA LYS A 9 6.86 50.11 82.04
C LYS A 9 6.85 51.09 80.81
N ARG A 10 7.35 50.69 79.70
CA ARG A 10 7.26 51.43 78.41
C ARG A 10 5.77 51.51 78.07
N ALA A 11 5.17 52.68 78.14
CA ALA A 11 3.80 52.93 77.69
C ALA A 11 3.76 52.82 76.18
N VAL A 12 3.08 51.81 75.73
CA VAL A 12 2.79 51.64 74.26
C VAL A 12 1.89 52.80 73.88
N ARG A 13 2.35 53.64 72.94
CA ARG A 13 1.59 54.77 72.44
C ARG A 13 0.38 54.26 71.65
N PRO A 14 -0.85 54.68 71.90
CA PRO A 14 -2.07 54.20 71.25
C PRO A 14 -2.11 54.44 69.75
N ALA A 15 -1.28 55.36 69.22
CA ALA A 15 -1.17 55.65 67.79
C ALA A 15 -0.40 54.57 66.97
N GLU A 16 0.54 53.82 67.63
CA GLU A 16 1.32 52.75 67.01
C GLU A 16 0.49 51.45 66.91
N SER A 17 -0.48 51.18 67.78
CA SER A 17 -1.36 50.04 67.68
C SER A 17 -2.39 50.15 66.53
N GLY A 18 -2.83 51.34 66.20
CA GLY A 18 -3.72 51.60 65.06
C GLY A 18 -3.04 51.36 63.72
N MET A 19 -1.79 51.79 63.59
CA MET A 19 -1.02 51.63 62.35
C MET A 19 -0.62 50.15 62.12
N ALA A 20 -0.32 49.42 63.18
CA ALA A 20 -0.02 47.99 63.11
C ALA A 20 -1.26 47.18 62.66
N LEU A 21 -2.47 47.55 63.10
CA LEU A 21 -3.71 46.92 62.65
C LEU A 21 -3.98 47.14 61.17
N VAL A 22 -3.79 48.37 60.67
CA VAL A 22 -3.98 48.71 59.27
C VAL A 22 -2.97 47.96 58.39
N LEU A 23 -1.71 47.91 58.77
CA LEU A 23 -0.69 47.13 58.05
C LEU A 23 -0.99 45.61 58.03
N ALA A 24 -1.48 45.07 59.18
CA ALA A 24 -1.89 43.67 59.25
C ALA A 24 -3.09 43.38 58.35
N MET A 25 -4.07 44.28 58.27
CA MET A 25 -5.22 44.16 57.35
C MET A 25 -4.76 44.23 55.88
N PHE A 26 -3.86 45.15 55.53
CA PHE A 26 -3.28 45.22 54.19
C PHE A 26 -2.49 43.97 53.84
N ALA A 27 -1.67 43.47 54.72
CA ALA A 27 -0.92 42.20 54.49
C ALA A 27 -1.87 41.02 54.29
N LEU A 28 -2.92 40.93 55.10
CA LEU A 28 -3.92 39.86 55.03
C LEU A 28 -4.71 39.93 53.73
N THR A 29 -5.13 41.11 53.28
CA THR A 29 -5.83 41.29 52.03
C THR A 29 -4.95 40.99 50.81
N THR A 30 -3.67 41.40 50.82
CA THR A 30 -2.72 41.05 49.76
C THR A 30 -2.46 39.53 49.68
N ILE A 31 -2.33 38.85 50.80
CA ILE A 31 -2.18 37.38 50.87
C ILE A 31 -3.44 36.68 50.33
N VAL A 32 -4.63 37.15 50.68
CA VAL A 32 -5.91 36.58 50.21
C VAL A 32 -6.03 36.77 48.71
N VAL A 33 -5.73 37.98 48.17
CA VAL A 33 -5.78 38.28 46.75
C VAL A 33 -4.75 37.44 45.98
N ALA A 34 -3.54 37.32 46.49
CA ALA A 34 -2.49 36.50 45.87
C ALA A 34 -2.86 35.00 45.85
N SER A 35 -3.42 34.51 46.95
CA SER A 35 -3.82 33.10 47.06
C SER A 35 -5.02 32.78 46.13
N THR A 36 -6.01 33.64 46.05
CA THR A 36 -7.14 33.47 45.12
C THR A 36 -6.70 33.56 43.65
N SER A 37 -5.79 34.46 43.30
CA SER A 37 -5.22 34.54 41.96
C SER A 37 -4.43 33.30 41.59
N ALA A 38 -3.62 32.77 42.49
CA ALA A 38 -2.88 31.52 42.29
C ALA A 38 -3.83 30.32 42.07
N LEU A 39 -4.91 30.24 42.84
CA LEU A 39 -5.93 29.21 42.68
C LEU A 39 -6.67 29.30 41.35
N LEU A 40 -6.97 30.52 40.88
CA LEU A 40 -7.61 30.75 39.57
C LEU A 40 -6.68 30.34 38.42
N ILE A 41 -5.40 30.71 38.48
CA ILE A 41 -4.39 30.30 37.49
C ILE A 41 -4.25 28.78 37.50
N ALA A 42 -4.06 28.15 38.64
CA ALA A 42 -3.94 26.69 38.72
C ALA A 42 -5.20 25.96 38.17
N SER A 43 -6.39 26.49 38.47
CA SER A 43 -7.63 25.91 37.93
C SER A 43 -7.75 26.09 36.40
N ALA A 44 -7.27 27.20 35.84
CA ALA A 44 -7.23 27.44 34.41
C ALA A 44 -6.23 26.50 33.72
N ASP A 45 -5.04 26.31 34.29
CA ASP A 45 -4.03 25.38 33.78
C ASP A 45 -4.52 23.93 33.78
N ILE A 46 -5.18 23.49 34.85
CA ILE A 46 -5.78 22.15 34.92
C ILE A 46 -6.83 21.97 33.85
N ARG A 47 -7.69 22.95 33.61
CA ARG A 47 -8.72 22.92 32.57
C ARG A 47 -8.08 22.90 31.17
N ALA A 48 -7.08 23.74 30.92
CA ALA A 48 -6.36 23.78 29.66
C ALA A 48 -5.67 22.46 29.33
N THR A 49 -4.96 21.88 30.31
CA THR A 49 -4.31 20.58 30.18
C THR A 49 -5.31 19.46 29.91
N ARG A 50 -6.44 19.46 30.62
CA ARG A 50 -7.53 18.49 30.41
C ARG A 50 -8.12 18.59 29.01
N ASN A 51 -8.44 19.83 28.57
CA ASN A 51 -8.98 20.07 27.23
C ASN A 51 -8.00 19.65 26.13
N TYR A 52 -6.71 19.94 26.28
CA TYR A 52 -5.67 19.52 25.36
C TYR A 52 -5.57 17.98 25.27
N ARG A 53 -5.57 17.31 26.42
CA ARG A 53 -5.55 15.84 26.46
C ARG A 53 -6.78 15.22 25.79
N GLN A 54 -7.96 15.77 26.03
CA GLN A 54 -9.20 15.32 25.40
C GLN A 54 -9.18 15.54 23.90
N ALA A 55 -8.77 16.72 23.44
CA ALA A 55 -8.64 17.03 22.01
C ALA A 55 -7.67 16.07 21.31
N SER A 56 -6.51 15.80 21.90
CA SER A 56 -5.54 14.84 21.39
C SER A 56 -6.12 13.42 21.30
N GLN A 57 -6.82 12.95 22.32
CA GLN A 57 -7.42 11.61 22.32
C GLN A 57 -8.54 11.45 21.28
N VAL A 58 -9.38 12.48 21.10
CA VAL A 58 -10.42 12.47 20.06
C VAL A 58 -9.79 12.51 18.67
N HIS A 59 -8.70 13.24 18.49
CA HIS A 59 -7.95 13.25 17.23
C HIS A 59 -7.40 11.85 16.89
N PHE A 60 -6.72 11.19 17.81
CA PHE A 60 -6.25 9.82 17.63
C PHE A 60 -7.38 8.81 17.36
N ALA A 61 -8.54 9.00 17.99
CA ALA A 61 -9.70 8.17 17.73
C ALA A 61 -10.20 8.35 16.28
N ALA A 62 -10.20 9.58 15.75
CA ALA A 62 -10.59 9.85 14.37
C ALA A 62 -9.59 9.28 13.36
N GLU A 63 -8.29 9.41 13.59
CA GLU A 63 -7.25 8.79 12.74
C GLU A 63 -7.33 7.27 12.75
N SER A 64 -7.52 6.67 13.93
CA SER A 64 -7.71 5.23 14.06
C SER A 64 -8.95 4.74 13.33
N ALA A 65 -10.01 5.55 13.29
CA ALA A 65 -11.21 5.26 12.53
C ALA A 65 -10.95 5.23 11.02
N ILE A 66 -10.13 6.15 10.49
CA ILE A 66 -9.69 6.13 9.09
C ILE A 66 -8.83 4.89 8.80
N ALA A 67 -7.87 4.58 9.68
CA ALA A 67 -7.04 3.38 9.52
C ALA A 67 -7.89 2.09 9.49
N HIS A 68 -8.89 1.98 10.35
CA HIS A 68 -9.84 0.87 10.36
C HIS A 68 -10.68 0.83 9.08
N ALA A 69 -11.17 1.97 8.58
CA ALA A 69 -11.89 2.04 7.32
C ALA A 69 -11.03 1.57 6.14
N LEU A 70 -9.76 2.00 6.07
CA LEU A 70 -8.81 1.55 5.06
C LEU A 70 -8.55 0.04 5.13
N GLN A 71 -8.43 -0.52 6.33
CA GLN A 71 -8.27 -1.97 6.51
C GLN A 71 -9.49 -2.74 5.98
N VAL A 72 -10.69 -2.25 6.24
CA VAL A 72 -11.94 -2.91 5.79
C VAL A 72 -12.08 -2.87 4.27
N VAL A 73 -11.82 -1.72 3.63
CA VAL A 73 -11.96 -1.59 2.18
C VAL A 73 -10.83 -2.24 1.39
N ASN A 74 -9.71 -2.54 2.04
CA ASN A 74 -8.60 -3.30 1.47
C ASN A 74 -8.82 -4.82 1.58
N GLY A 75 -9.99 -5.25 2.06
CA GLY A 75 -10.41 -6.64 2.09
C GLY A 75 -10.73 -7.21 0.70
N PRO A 76 -10.81 -8.54 0.57
CA PRO A 76 -11.14 -9.19 -0.69
C PRO A 76 -12.56 -8.83 -1.15
N GLY A 77 -12.76 -8.77 -2.48
CA GLY A 77 -14.09 -8.57 -3.09
C GLY A 77 -14.52 -7.11 -3.28
N VAL A 78 -13.70 -6.13 -2.90
CA VAL A 78 -13.98 -4.70 -3.12
C VAL A 78 -13.31 -4.25 -4.42
N VAL A 79 -14.05 -4.03 -5.51
CA VAL A 79 -13.53 -3.67 -6.84
C VAL A 79 -13.93 -2.25 -7.27
N ASN A 80 -15.12 -1.80 -6.92
CA ASN A 80 -15.67 -0.51 -7.31
C ASN A 80 -16.00 0.31 -6.06
N PHE A 81 -15.44 1.54 -5.95
CA PHE A 81 -15.62 2.33 -4.75
C PHE A 81 -17.08 2.71 -4.51
N GLN A 82 -17.82 3.13 -5.56
CA GLN A 82 -19.22 3.50 -5.43
C GLN A 82 -20.10 2.30 -5.05
N ASN A 83 -19.94 1.17 -5.75
CA ASN A 83 -20.84 0.03 -5.57
C ASN A 83 -20.47 -0.82 -4.36
N ASP A 84 -19.19 -1.14 -4.23
CA ASP A 84 -18.72 -2.10 -3.22
C ASP A 84 -18.42 -1.44 -1.88
N VAL A 85 -17.98 -0.15 -1.88
CA VAL A 85 -17.70 0.58 -0.65
C VAL A 85 -18.93 1.39 -0.23
N VAL A 86 -19.34 2.39 -1.01
CA VAL A 86 -20.41 3.31 -0.61
C VAL A 86 -21.75 2.58 -0.54
N GLY A 87 -22.09 1.79 -1.56
CA GLY A 87 -23.34 1.01 -1.62
C GLY A 87 -23.47 -0.07 -0.53
N ASN A 88 -22.34 -0.62 -0.07
CA ASN A 88 -22.28 -1.66 0.95
C ASN A 88 -21.68 -1.21 2.29
N TRP A 89 -21.53 0.11 2.52
CA TRP A 89 -20.85 0.61 3.70
C TRP A 89 -21.39 0.09 5.02
N GLY A 90 -22.71 -0.02 5.12
CA GLY A 90 -23.38 -0.58 6.28
C GLY A 90 -23.02 -2.03 6.58
N THR A 91 -22.77 -2.84 5.56
CA THR A 91 -22.35 -4.24 5.70
C THR A 91 -20.85 -4.35 5.96
N LEU A 92 -20.04 -3.56 5.27
CA LEU A 92 -18.58 -3.58 5.39
C LEU A 92 -18.09 -3.01 6.72
N PHE A 93 -18.56 -1.83 7.04
CA PHE A 93 -18.07 -1.07 8.21
C PHE A 93 -19.08 -1.01 9.35
N GLY A 94 -20.38 -1.09 9.04
CA GLY A 94 -21.48 -0.88 9.98
C GLY A 94 -21.94 0.58 10.05
N THR A 95 -23.21 0.78 10.40
CA THR A 95 -23.85 2.11 10.45
C THR A 95 -23.83 2.77 11.82
N GLY A 96 -23.28 2.10 12.85
CA GLY A 96 -23.34 2.55 14.24
C GLY A 96 -22.08 3.26 14.71
N THR A 97 -22.21 3.88 15.88
CA THR A 97 -21.09 4.40 16.64
C THR A 97 -20.27 3.24 17.21
N ARG A 98 -18.95 3.29 17.03
CA ARG A 98 -18.00 2.30 17.52
C ARG A 98 -17.20 2.87 18.66
N SER A 99 -17.01 2.07 19.71
CA SER A 99 -16.14 2.44 20.82
C SER A 99 -14.68 2.46 20.40
N PHE A 100 -13.93 3.45 20.82
CA PHE A 100 -12.48 3.48 20.68
C PHE A 100 -11.88 2.63 21.81
N GLY A 101 -11.54 1.38 21.52
CA GLY A 101 -11.23 0.33 22.47
C GLY A 101 -10.20 0.61 23.55
N PRO A 102 -9.09 1.36 23.31
CA PRO A 102 -8.09 1.63 24.35
C PRO A 102 -8.54 2.58 25.46
N VAL A 103 -9.54 3.44 25.20
CA VAL A 103 -9.94 4.50 26.14
C VAL A 103 -11.45 4.56 26.28
N ALA A 104 -11.96 4.30 27.48
CA ALA A 104 -13.39 4.39 27.77
C ALA A 104 -13.92 5.82 27.58
N GLY A 105 -15.13 5.93 27.04
CA GLY A 105 -15.80 7.22 26.82
C GLY A 105 -15.45 7.91 25.48
N TYR A 106 -14.66 7.25 24.61
CA TYR A 106 -14.38 7.71 23.27
C TYR A 106 -15.01 6.79 22.24
N ALA A 107 -15.59 7.38 21.21
CA ALA A 107 -16.26 6.66 20.16
C ALA A 107 -16.10 7.36 18.81
N TYR A 108 -16.31 6.63 17.71
CA TYR A 108 -16.22 7.18 16.37
C TYR A 108 -17.30 6.61 15.43
N THR A 109 -17.58 7.37 14.41
CA THR A 109 -18.35 6.96 13.24
C THR A 109 -17.55 7.25 11.98
N VAL A 110 -17.71 6.46 10.93
CA VAL A 110 -17.11 6.74 9.62
C VAL A 110 -18.19 6.67 8.55
N SER A 111 -18.20 7.63 7.68
CA SER A 111 -18.99 7.60 6.45
C SER A 111 -18.07 7.58 5.23
N ALA A 112 -18.52 6.92 4.15
CA ALA A 112 -17.84 6.85 2.88
C ALA A 112 -18.64 7.57 1.80
N ALA A 113 -17.96 8.27 0.89
CA ALA A 113 -18.57 8.87 -0.29
C ALA A 113 -17.61 8.77 -1.47
N ALA A 114 -18.12 8.45 -2.66
CA ALA A 114 -17.33 8.42 -3.88
C ALA A 114 -16.97 9.85 -4.33
N ASP A 115 -15.86 9.98 -5.05
CA ASP A 115 -15.51 11.24 -5.71
C ASP A 115 -16.36 11.39 -6.98
N PRO A 116 -17.10 12.49 -7.16
CA PRO A 116 -17.92 12.70 -8.35
C PRO A 116 -17.15 12.69 -9.67
N ALA A 117 -15.85 12.98 -9.64
CA ALA A 117 -14.99 12.96 -10.83
C ALA A 117 -14.53 11.52 -11.21
N ASP A 118 -14.42 10.63 -10.22
CA ASP A 118 -14.04 9.22 -10.44
C ASP A 118 -14.73 8.34 -9.41
N VAL A 119 -16.00 8.05 -9.63
CA VAL A 119 -16.85 7.27 -8.70
C VAL A 119 -16.40 5.82 -8.54
N VAL A 120 -15.62 5.31 -9.48
CA VAL A 120 -15.13 3.91 -9.48
C VAL A 120 -13.90 3.75 -8.60
N ASN A 121 -12.96 4.69 -8.68
CA ASN A 121 -11.63 4.52 -8.13
C ASN A 121 -11.31 5.48 -6.99
N ALA A 122 -12.04 6.59 -6.87
CA ALA A 122 -11.74 7.62 -5.89
C ALA A 122 -12.91 7.87 -4.94
N GLY A 123 -12.57 8.27 -3.73
CA GLY A 123 -13.56 8.60 -2.72
C GLY A 123 -12.96 9.28 -1.49
N ARG A 124 -13.81 9.44 -0.50
CA ARG A 124 -13.41 10.00 0.79
C ARG A 124 -14.07 9.25 1.95
N PHE A 125 -13.35 9.18 3.04
CA PHE A 125 -13.89 8.78 4.33
C PHE A 125 -13.97 10.02 5.22
N VAL A 126 -15.07 10.15 5.94
CA VAL A 126 -15.25 11.18 6.96
C VAL A 126 -15.39 10.47 8.29
N ALA A 127 -14.36 10.55 9.12
CA ALA A 127 -14.37 10.04 10.48
C ALA A 127 -14.77 11.14 11.44
N THR A 128 -15.80 10.92 12.24
CA THR A 128 -16.19 11.77 13.35
C THR A 128 -15.95 11.03 14.65
N ALA A 129 -15.03 11.53 15.45
CA ALA A 129 -14.80 11.01 16.80
C ALA A 129 -15.40 11.94 17.84
N THR A 130 -15.92 11.34 18.90
CA THR A 130 -16.49 12.02 20.07
C THR A 130 -15.86 11.49 21.34
N GLY A 131 -15.70 12.34 22.32
CA GLY A 131 -15.08 12.03 23.60
C GLY A 131 -15.82 12.60 24.78
N LEU A 132 -15.17 12.59 25.93
CA LEU A 132 -15.70 13.14 27.18
C LEU A 132 -15.99 14.64 27.05
N GLU A 133 -16.98 15.11 27.79
CA GLU A 133 -17.36 16.53 27.89
C GLU A 133 -17.68 17.20 26.54
N GLY A 134 -18.13 16.41 25.55
CA GLY A 134 -18.50 16.95 24.23
C GLY A 134 -17.31 17.20 23.30
N ALA A 135 -16.11 16.74 23.64
CA ALA A 135 -14.96 16.83 22.74
C ALA A 135 -15.27 16.10 21.41
N ARG A 136 -15.00 16.77 20.30
CA ARG A 136 -15.27 16.24 18.96
C ARG A 136 -14.13 16.58 18.01
N ASN A 137 -13.79 15.64 17.13
CA ASN A 137 -12.88 15.84 16.01
C ASN A 137 -13.46 15.23 14.75
N VAL A 138 -13.20 15.85 13.61
CA VAL A 138 -13.59 15.36 12.28
C VAL A 138 -12.36 15.31 11.40
N VAL A 139 -12.06 14.14 10.88
CA VAL A 139 -10.95 13.90 9.95
C VAL A 139 -11.53 13.43 8.63
N VAL A 140 -11.09 14.05 7.53
CA VAL A 140 -11.45 13.65 6.17
C VAL A 140 -10.22 13.05 5.49
N ALA A 141 -10.35 11.82 5.05
CA ALA A 141 -9.35 11.10 4.27
C ALA A 141 -9.81 11.01 2.81
N ARG A 142 -9.03 11.55 1.88
CA ARG A 142 -9.23 11.27 0.45
C ARG A 142 -8.44 10.05 0.07
N VAL A 143 -9.07 9.18 -0.69
CA VAL A 143 -8.51 7.89 -1.09
C VAL A 143 -8.71 7.68 -2.57
N VAL A 144 -7.72 7.06 -3.18
CA VAL A 144 -7.79 6.59 -4.57
C VAL A 144 -7.50 5.10 -4.58
N ARG A 145 -8.35 4.37 -5.27
CA ARG A 145 -8.16 2.97 -5.47
C ARG A 145 -7.17 2.74 -6.61
N SER A 146 -6.17 1.93 -6.37
CA SER A 146 -5.40 1.34 -7.45
C SER A 146 -6.28 0.26 -8.11
N ASN A 147 -6.51 0.35 -9.42
CA ASN A 147 -7.18 -0.70 -10.18
C ASN A 147 -6.28 -1.92 -10.43
N ILE A 148 -5.15 -1.99 -9.77
CA ILE A 148 -4.23 -3.11 -9.82
C ILE A 148 -4.75 -4.16 -8.83
N PRO A 149 -5.08 -5.39 -9.23
CA PRO A 149 -5.63 -6.40 -8.33
C PRO A 149 -4.61 -6.80 -7.26
N ALA A 150 -5.10 -7.20 -6.09
CA ALA A 150 -4.26 -7.63 -4.97
C ALA A 150 -3.44 -8.91 -5.26
N THR A 151 -3.79 -9.62 -6.30
CA THR A 151 -3.10 -10.80 -6.83
C THR A 151 -2.75 -10.55 -8.28
N ALA A 152 -1.67 -11.16 -8.78
CA ALA A 152 -1.35 -11.10 -10.19
C ALA A 152 -2.52 -11.65 -11.02
N PRO A 153 -2.92 -10.98 -12.12
CA PRO A 153 -4.05 -11.43 -12.94
C PRO A 153 -3.84 -12.80 -13.60
N GLY A 154 -2.59 -13.21 -13.75
CA GLY A 154 -2.15 -14.47 -14.33
C GLY A 154 -0.67 -14.70 -14.05
N ALA A 155 -0.13 -15.87 -14.42
CA ALA A 155 1.31 -16.09 -14.42
C ALA A 155 1.99 -15.11 -15.39
N ILE A 156 1.34 -14.87 -16.54
CA ILE A 156 1.67 -13.79 -17.46
C ILE A 156 0.46 -12.88 -17.61
N TYR A 157 0.68 -11.59 -17.60
CA TYR A 157 -0.35 -10.59 -17.85
C TYR A 157 0.05 -9.69 -19.03
N LEU A 158 -0.80 -9.69 -20.07
CA LEU A 158 -0.67 -8.85 -21.27
C LEU A 158 -1.55 -7.61 -21.09
N SER A 159 -0.93 -6.49 -20.76
CA SER A 159 -1.64 -5.27 -20.33
C SER A 159 -2.12 -4.39 -21.46
N GLN A 160 -1.79 -4.70 -22.71
CA GLN A 160 -2.10 -3.85 -23.85
C GLN A 160 -3.61 -3.77 -24.09
N ASP A 161 -4.14 -2.55 -24.22
CA ASP A 161 -5.54 -2.30 -24.54
C ASP A 161 -5.83 -2.48 -26.05
N GLY A 162 -4.82 -2.22 -26.91
CA GLY A 162 -4.88 -2.48 -28.35
C GLY A 162 -4.62 -3.95 -28.67
N LYS A 163 -4.60 -4.27 -29.97
CA LYS A 163 -4.30 -5.63 -30.43
C LYS A 163 -2.86 -6.01 -30.07
N THR A 164 -2.67 -7.15 -29.41
CA THR A 164 -1.37 -7.78 -29.18
C THR A 164 -0.89 -8.49 -30.44
N ASN A 165 0.39 -8.83 -30.49
CA ASN A 165 0.98 -9.68 -31.52
C ASN A 165 1.78 -10.80 -30.84
N SER A 166 1.14 -11.52 -29.93
CA SER A 166 1.76 -12.63 -29.24
C SER A 166 2.14 -13.73 -30.24
N THR A 167 3.33 -14.28 -30.08
CA THR A 167 3.83 -15.36 -30.93
C THR A 167 4.44 -16.47 -30.11
N PHE A 168 4.12 -17.72 -30.48
CA PHE A 168 4.63 -18.92 -29.83
C PHE A 168 5.23 -19.83 -30.90
N ASN A 169 6.56 -19.84 -31.00
CA ASN A 169 7.30 -20.67 -31.93
C ASN A 169 8.13 -21.71 -31.19
N GLY A 170 7.87 -22.99 -31.44
CA GLY A 170 8.49 -24.12 -30.75
C GLY A 170 7.69 -24.57 -29.51
N ASN A 171 7.98 -25.78 -29.01
CA ASN A 171 7.23 -26.42 -27.92
C ASN A 171 7.96 -26.40 -26.58
N GLY A 172 9.13 -25.76 -26.50
CA GLY A 172 9.97 -25.75 -25.31
C GLY A 172 9.51 -24.78 -24.21
N PHE A 173 8.21 -24.49 -24.07
CA PHE A 173 7.72 -23.61 -23.02
C PHE A 173 6.63 -24.27 -22.17
N THR A 174 6.52 -23.81 -20.93
CA THR A 174 5.42 -24.10 -20.00
C THR A 174 5.03 -22.81 -19.29
N ILE A 175 3.75 -22.47 -19.33
CA ILE A 175 3.17 -21.34 -18.59
C ILE A 175 2.10 -21.91 -17.70
N ASP A 176 2.37 -21.91 -16.38
CA ASP A 176 1.48 -22.53 -15.41
C ASP A 176 0.96 -21.53 -14.40
N GLY A 177 -0.36 -21.30 -14.45
CA GLY A 177 -1.10 -20.46 -13.51
C GLY A 177 -1.46 -21.15 -12.20
N ASN A 178 -1.13 -22.43 -12.01
CA ASN A 178 -1.26 -23.07 -10.71
C ASN A 178 -0.27 -22.47 -9.71
N ASP A 179 -0.67 -22.32 -8.46
CA ASP A 179 0.20 -21.75 -7.43
C ASP A 179 1.30 -22.71 -7.03
N HIS A 180 2.55 -22.37 -7.38
CA HIS A 180 3.74 -23.17 -7.14
C HIS A 180 4.54 -22.68 -5.93
N LEU A 181 5.08 -23.62 -5.15
CA LEU A 181 6.10 -23.36 -4.15
C LEU A 181 7.48 -23.24 -4.80
N LEU A 182 8.36 -22.43 -4.26
CA LEU A 182 9.76 -22.31 -4.71
C LEU A 182 10.57 -23.58 -4.48
N SER A 183 10.17 -24.41 -3.52
CA SER A 183 10.74 -25.74 -3.27
C SER A 183 10.32 -26.79 -4.30
N GLY A 184 9.44 -26.43 -5.25
CA GLY A 184 8.80 -27.31 -6.21
C GLY A 184 7.46 -27.84 -5.70
N GLY A 185 6.59 -28.24 -6.63
CA GLY A 185 5.24 -28.69 -6.33
C GLY A 185 4.22 -27.56 -6.17
N LEU A 186 2.97 -27.93 -5.89
CA LEU A 186 1.86 -26.97 -5.76
C LEU A 186 1.66 -26.53 -4.31
N ALA A 187 1.24 -25.30 -4.12
CA ALA A 187 0.83 -24.78 -2.81
C ALA A 187 -0.41 -25.48 -2.28
N ASN A 188 -0.58 -25.52 -0.95
CA ASN A 188 -1.77 -26.07 -0.31
C ASN A 188 -2.40 -25.05 0.65
N PRO A 189 -3.62 -24.52 0.39
CA PRO A 189 -4.44 -24.81 -0.78
C PRO A 189 -3.88 -24.19 -2.07
N ASN A 190 -4.06 -24.87 -3.21
CA ASN A 190 -3.70 -24.30 -4.51
C ASN A 190 -4.77 -23.28 -4.94
N HIS A 191 -4.34 -22.06 -5.24
CA HIS A 191 -5.20 -20.98 -5.74
C HIS A 191 -4.75 -20.61 -7.16
N PRO A 192 -5.25 -21.32 -8.20
CA PRO A 192 -4.83 -21.09 -9.57
C PRO A 192 -5.31 -19.72 -10.08
N VAL A 193 -4.43 -19.09 -10.85
CA VAL A 193 -4.74 -17.96 -11.72
C VAL A 193 -4.71 -18.42 -13.18
N PRO A 194 -5.17 -17.64 -14.17
CA PRO A 194 -4.91 -17.94 -15.58
C PRO A 194 -3.41 -18.09 -15.86
N GLY A 195 -3.04 -19.03 -16.73
CA GLY A 195 -1.66 -19.10 -17.23
C GLY A 195 -1.30 -17.79 -17.94
N ILE A 196 -2.15 -17.35 -18.87
CA ILE A 196 -2.06 -16.02 -19.48
C ILE A 196 -3.37 -15.26 -19.24
N SER A 197 -3.24 -14.03 -18.79
CA SER A 197 -4.35 -13.11 -18.66
C SER A 197 -4.19 -11.94 -19.61
N THR A 198 -5.28 -11.50 -20.22
CA THR A 198 -5.30 -10.38 -21.17
C THR A 198 -6.29 -9.32 -20.72
N ARG A 199 -6.19 -8.13 -21.30
CA ARG A 199 -7.04 -6.99 -20.97
C ARG A 199 -8.43 -7.08 -21.59
N ASN A 200 -8.57 -7.73 -22.74
CA ASN A 200 -9.81 -7.81 -23.50
C ASN A 200 -9.91 -9.11 -24.31
N ASP A 201 -11.12 -9.43 -24.75
CA ASP A 201 -11.41 -10.66 -25.48
C ASP A 201 -10.67 -10.76 -26.83
N THR A 202 -10.42 -9.64 -27.51
CA THR A 202 -9.66 -9.61 -28.76
C THR A 202 -8.26 -10.16 -28.54
N ASN A 203 -7.58 -9.72 -27.48
CA ASN A 203 -6.25 -10.18 -27.13
C ASN A 203 -6.25 -11.63 -26.62
N THR A 204 -7.32 -12.05 -25.91
CA THR A 204 -7.51 -13.46 -25.53
C THR A 204 -7.58 -14.36 -26.77
N HIS A 205 -8.42 -14.01 -27.74
CA HIS A 205 -8.55 -14.80 -28.98
C HIS A 205 -7.25 -14.78 -29.79
N GLU A 206 -6.60 -13.63 -29.91
CA GLU A 206 -5.31 -13.53 -30.61
C GLU A 206 -4.24 -14.42 -29.97
N ALA A 207 -4.12 -14.43 -28.65
CA ALA A 207 -3.18 -15.27 -27.93
C ALA A 207 -3.50 -16.76 -28.09
N ILE A 208 -4.78 -17.17 -28.09
CA ILE A 208 -5.22 -18.55 -28.34
C ILE A 208 -4.92 -18.98 -29.79
N ASP A 209 -5.23 -18.11 -30.74
CA ASP A 209 -5.05 -18.37 -32.17
C ASP A 209 -3.57 -18.44 -32.59
N SER A 210 -2.69 -17.79 -31.81
CA SER A 210 -1.24 -17.85 -32.04
C SER A 210 -0.57 -19.13 -31.54
N LEU A 211 -1.31 -19.96 -30.77
CA LEU A 211 -0.86 -21.28 -30.31
C LEU A 211 -1.22 -22.36 -31.31
N ASP A 212 -0.21 -23.15 -31.70
CA ASP A 212 -0.46 -24.40 -32.41
C ASP A 212 -1.20 -25.41 -31.52
N SER A 213 -1.86 -26.39 -32.15
CA SER A 213 -2.64 -27.40 -31.43
C SER A 213 -1.81 -28.19 -30.41
N GLY A 214 -0.52 -28.41 -30.68
CA GLY A 214 0.42 -29.10 -29.79
C GLY A 214 1.07 -28.18 -28.74
N GLN A 215 0.67 -26.91 -28.66
CA GLN A 215 1.18 -25.94 -27.69
C GLN A 215 0.13 -25.58 -26.63
N ARG A 216 -1.15 -25.91 -26.89
CA ARG A 216 -2.28 -25.49 -26.04
C ARG A 216 -2.24 -26.12 -24.62
N ASP A 217 -1.65 -27.27 -24.49
CA ASP A 217 -1.42 -27.96 -23.21
C ASP A 217 -0.20 -27.44 -22.44
N ASN A 218 0.63 -26.60 -23.07
CA ASN A 218 1.73 -25.89 -22.40
C ASN A 218 1.26 -24.68 -21.56
N VAL A 219 -0.03 -24.27 -21.69
CA VAL A 219 -0.59 -23.13 -20.97
C VAL A 219 -1.69 -23.64 -20.01
N THR A 220 -1.31 -23.87 -18.76
CA THR A 220 -2.16 -24.47 -17.73
C THR A 220 -2.54 -23.46 -16.65
N GLY A 221 -3.47 -23.80 -15.76
CA GLY A 221 -3.97 -22.95 -14.69
C GLY A 221 -5.49 -22.85 -14.68
N LEU A 222 -6.03 -21.72 -14.20
CA LEU A 222 -7.46 -21.49 -14.14
C LEU A 222 -8.08 -21.51 -15.54
N GLY A 223 -9.13 -22.33 -15.73
CA GLY A 223 -9.83 -22.46 -17.02
C GLY A 223 -9.19 -23.44 -18.00
N PHE A 224 -8.06 -24.08 -17.66
CA PHE A 224 -7.46 -25.13 -18.48
C PHE A 224 -8.39 -26.36 -18.57
N ILE A 225 -8.58 -26.88 -19.77
CA ILE A 225 -9.33 -28.13 -20.01
C ILE A 225 -8.42 -29.09 -20.77
N ALA A 226 -8.03 -30.18 -20.12
CA ALA A 226 -7.25 -31.23 -20.75
C ALA A 226 -8.09 -32.10 -21.70
N GLY A 227 -7.51 -32.61 -22.76
CA GLY A 227 -8.22 -33.51 -23.68
C GLY A 227 -7.55 -33.60 -25.07
N PRO A 228 -8.20 -34.29 -26.02
CA PRO A 228 -7.68 -34.39 -27.40
C PRO A 228 -7.61 -33.05 -28.14
N SER A 229 -8.36 -32.07 -27.70
CA SER A 229 -8.32 -30.68 -28.15
C SER A 229 -8.26 -29.78 -26.92
N PRO A 230 -7.09 -29.59 -26.31
CA PRO A 230 -6.97 -28.88 -25.05
C PRO A 230 -7.37 -27.42 -25.21
N VAL A 231 -8.06 -26.88 -24.19
CA VAL A 231 -8.35 -25.47 -24.08
C VAL A 231 -7.26 -24.83 -23.17
N PRO A 232 -6.42 -23.94 -23.72
CA PRO A 232 -5.36 -23.34 -22.92
C PRO A 232 -5.92 -22.39 -21.85
N SER A 233 -5.20 -22.24 -20.75
CA SER A 233 -5.52 -21.32 -19.67
C SER A 233 -5.21 -19.87 -20.07
N ILE A 234 -5.99 -19.30 -20.98
CA ILE A 234 -5.87 -17.90 -21.44
C ILE A 234 -7.23 -17.23 -21.24
N LEU A 235 -7.31 -16.26 -20.33
CA LEU A 235 -8.57 -15.64 -19.94
C LEU A 235 -8.50 -14.12 -19.98
N THR A 236 -9.64 -13.50 -20.28
CA THR A 236 -9.80 -12.04 -20.17
C THR A 236 -9.98 -11.65 -18.72
N SER A 237 -9.25 -10.64 -18.27
CA SER A 237 -9.37 -10.02 -16.93
C SER A 237 -9.66 -8.52 -17.07
N PRO A 238 -10.92 -8.12 -17.28
CA PRO A 238 -11.27 -6.70 -17.48
C PRO A 238 -10.94 -5.81 -16.28
N ALA A 239 -10.92 -6.42 -15.07
CA ALA A 239 -10.54 -5.73 -13.82
C ALA A 239 -9.02 -5.61 -13.63
N ALA A 240 -8.22 -6.25 -14.49
CA ALA A 240 -6.76 -6.12 -14.43
C ALA A 240 -6.32 -4.71 -14.88
N PRO A 241 -5.15 -4.23 -14.41
CA PRO A 241 -4.71 -2.87 -14.68
C PRO A 241 -4.51 -2.61 -16.17
N SER A 242 -4.90 -1.43 -16.64
CA SER A 242 -4.54 -0.95 -17.97
C SER A 242 -3.04 -0.70 -18.09
N THR A 243 -2.54 -0.54 -19.33
CA THR A 243 -1.13 -0.17 -19.55
C THR A 243 -0.74 1.11 -18.81
N ASP A 244 -1.62 2.12 -18.79
CA ASP A 244 -1.35 3.38 -18.08
C ASP A 244 -1.29 3.19 -16.55
N GLN A 245 -2.19 2.39 -16.00
CA GLN A 245 -2.16 2.05 -14.56
C GLN A 245 -0.92 1.23 -14.19
N LEU A 246 -0.51 0.32 -15.05
CA LEU A 246 0.72 -0.45 -14.88
C LEU A 246 1.96 0.46 -14.91
N ASN A 247 1.99 1.41 -15.86
CA ASN A 247 3.06 2.40 -15.94
C ASN A 247 3.11 3.31 -14.72
N GLN A 248 1.95 3.75 -14.21
CA GLN A 248 1.88 4.53 -12.98
C GLN A 248 2.38 3.72 -11.78
N PHE A 249 1.97 2.46 -11.65
CA PHE A 249 2.46 1.57 -10.61
C PHE A 249 3.98 1.35 -10.69
N ALA A 250 4.53 1.13 -11.89
CA ALA A 250 5.96 1.02 -12.10
C ALA A 250 6.68 2.32 -11.68
N ASN A 251 6.15 3.50 -12.02
CA ASN A 251 6.71 4.79 -11.61
C ASN A 251 6.69 4.97 -10.08
N ASP A 252 5.62 4.55 -9.41
CA ASP A 252 5.52 4.58 -7.94
C ASP A 252 6.58 3.67 -7.30
N LEU A 253 6.82 2.49 -7.87
CA LEU A 253 7.87 1.59 -7.41
C LEU A 253 9.27 2.19 -7.61
N ILE A 254 9.53 2.77 -8.80
CA ILE A 254 10.83 3.38 -9.15
C ILE A 254 11.16 4.57 -8.25
N SER A 255 10.16 5.31 -7.80
CA SER A 255 10.34 6.48 -6.93
C SER A 255 10.71 6.13 -5.47
N ARG A 256 10.68 4.85 -5.08
CA ARG A 256 10.94 4.43 -3.70
C ARG A 256 12.43 4.46 -3.34
N PRO A 257 12.76 4.73 -2.08
CA PRO A 257 14.14 4.62 -1.62
C PRO A 257 14.61 3.15 -1.69
N GLY A 258 15.88 2.96 -2.06
CA GLY A 258 16.49 1.62 -2.14
C GLY A 258 16.34 0.92 -3.50
N VAL A 259 15.72 1.57 -4.49
CA VAL A 259 15.67 1.05 -5.86
C VAL A 259 17.07 1.07 -6.48
N VAL A 260 17.49 -0.07 -7.02
CA VAL A 260 18.75 -0.17 -7.76
C VAL A 260 18.50 0.15 -9.23
N VAL A 261 18.93 1.34 -9.65
CA VAL A 261 18.80 1.79 -11.04
C VAL A 261 20.04 1.39 -11.82
N THR A 262 19.84 0.77 -12.98
CA THR A 262 20.93 0.33 -13.86
C THR A 262 20.68 0.72 -15.32
N PRO A 263 21.65 1.39 -15.99
CA PRO A 263 21.54 1.74 -17.41
C PRO A 263 22.01 0.62 -18.34
N MET A 264 22.14 -0.61 -17.84
CA MET A 264 22.62 -1.74 -18.64
C MET A 264 21.59 -2.12 -19.69
N THR A 265 22.02 -2.21 -20.93
CA THR A 265 21.23 -2.76 -22.05
C THR A 265 21.54 -4.23 -22.29
N GLN A 266 22.58 -4.75 -21.67
CA GLN A 266 22.98 -6.15 -21.77
C GLN A 266 23.46 -6.68 -20.41
N VAL A 267 22.97 -7.86 -20.04
CA VAL A 267 23.29 -8.55 -18.81
C VAL A 267 23.79 -9.96 -19.13
N THR A 268 24.90 -10.37 -18.51
CA THR A 268 25.49 -11.69 -18.69
C THR A 268 25.58 -12.41 -17.33
N GLY A 269 25.60 -13.74 -17.35
CA GLY A 269 25.84 -14.53 -16.16
C GLY A 269 27.17 -14.17 -15.46
N GLY A 270 27.23 -14.40 -14.14
CA GLY A 270 28.38 -14.06 -13.31
C GLY A 270 28.33 -12.67 -12.67
N LEU A 271 27.30 -11.87 -12.97
CA LEU A 271 26.99 -10.67 -12.17
C LEU A 271 26.37 -11.09 -10.81
N PRO A 272 26.50 -10.23 -9.77
CA PRO A 272 25.74 -10.44 -8.55
C PRO A 272 24.23 -10.56 -8.86
N PRO A 273 23.50 -11.40 -8.11
CA PRO A 273 22.06 -11.55 -8.32
C PRO A 273 21.33 -10.23 -8.10
N PHE A 274 20.25 -10.00 -8.85
CA PHE A 274 19.35 -8.84 -8.68
C PHE A 274 18.41 -9.09 -7.50
N GLY A 275 18.93 -8.99 -6.27
CA GLY A 275 18.29 -9.40 -5.04
C GLY A 275 18.47 -10.89 -4.73
N THR A 276 18.26 -11.24 -3.46
CA THR A 276 18.28 -12.60 -2.93
C THR A 276 17.04 -12.85 -2.09
N THR A 277 16.78 -14.09 -1.72
CA THR A 277 15.66 -14.43 -0.82
C THR A 277 15.74 -13.75 0.54
N GLU A 278 16.96 -13.48 1.04
CA GLU A 278 17.19 -12.76 2.29
C GLU A 278 17.07 -11.26 2.13
N HIS A 279 17.45 -10.74 0.95
CA HIS A 279 17.44 -9.32 0.61
C HIS A 279 16.78 -9.09 -0.77
N PRO A 280 15.46 -9.28 -0.88
CA PRO A 280 14.75 -8.98 -2.13
C PRO A 280 14.87 -7.50 -2.45
N GLN A 281 15.09 -7.17 -3.73
CA GLN A 281 15.27 -5.77 -4.14
C GLN A 281 14.39 -5.38 -5.33
N ILE A 282 14.23 -4.07 -5.53
CA ILE A 282 13.66 -3.50 -6.76
C ILE A 282 14.84 -3.13 -7.66
N THR A 283 14.93 -3.79 -8.81
CA THR A 283 15.93 -3.47 -9.85
C THR A 283 15.23 -2.83 -11.04
N TYR A 284 15.72 -1.66 -11.45
CA TYR A 284 15.15 -0.92 -12.57
C TYR A 284 16.18 -0.72 -13.70
N PHE A 285 15.91 -1.37 -14.83
CA PHE A 285 16.63 -1.12 -16.08
C PHE A 285 16.00 0.06 -16.80
N ASN A 286 16.67 1.21 -16.77
CA ASN A 286 16.10 2.50 -17.19
C ASN A 286 16.39 2.86 -18.66
N ASP A 287 16.98 1.96 -19.45
CA ASP A 287 17.20 2.19 -20.86
C ASP A 287 15.90 1.90 -21.66
N PRO A 288 15.38 2.86 -22.43
CA PRO A 288 14.16 2.67 -23.22
C PRO A 288 14.30 1.67 -24.36
N SER A 289 15.51 1.30 -24.77
CA SER A 289 15.74 0.20 -25.72
C SER A 289 15.58 -1.18 -25.07
N GLY A 290 15.48 -1.22 -23.73
CA GLY A 290 15.32 -2.44 -22.96
C GLY A 290 16.63 -3.12 -22.60
N VAL A 291 16.52 -4.37 -22.15
CA VAL A 291 17.66 -5.18 -21.70
C VAL A 291 17.67 -6.56 -22.36
N THR A 292 18.86 -7.01 -22.73
CA THR A 292 19.11 -8.35 -23.24
C THR A 292 19.89 -9.17 -22.23
N VAL A 293 19.31 -10.26 -21.74
CA VAL A 293 20.01 -11.31 -20.99
C VAL A 293 20.73 -12.22 -22.01
N LYS A 294 22.06 -12.29 -21.96
CA LYS A 294 22.87 -12.90 -23.02
C LYS A 294 24.03 -13.72 -22.46
N GLY A 295 24.49 -14.72 -23.23
CA GLY A 295 25.73 -15.45 -22.99
C GLY A 295 25.60 -16.57 -21.95
N ALA A 296 26.77 -17.18 -21.65
CA ALA A 296 26.87 -18.29 -20.71
C ALA A 296 26.74 -17.82 -19.26
N GLY A 297 26.14 -18.66 -18.44
CA GLY A 297 25.87 -18.43 -17.02
C GLY A 297 24.44 -17.96 -16.76
N ASN A 298 23.99 -18.19 -15.53
CA ASN A 298 22.64 -17.85 -15.11
C ASN A 298 22.63 -16.40 -14.55
N VAL A 299 21.66 -15.62 -14.99
CA VAL A 299 21.30 -14.34 -14.37
C VAL A 299 20.21 -14.61 -13.36
N GLU A 300 20.43 -14.27 -12.11
CA GLU A 300 19.53 -14.59 -11.00
C GLU A 300 18.97 -13.31 -10.38
N GLY A 301 17.75 -13.40 -9.84
CA GLY A 301 17.17 -12.30 -9.09
C GLY A 301 15.97 -12.70 -8.26
N VAL A 302 15.74 -11.90 -7.21
CA VAL A 302 14.59 -12.05 -6.29
C VAL A 302 14.03 -10.67 -5.95
N GLY A 303 12.72 -10.50 -6.06
CA GLY A 303 12.02 -9.28 -5.71
C GLY A 303 11.20 -8.69 -6.86
N ILE A 304 11.53 -7.47 -7.31
CA ILE A 304 10.84 -6.80 -8.42
C ILE A 304 11.89 -6.41 -9.48
N LEU A 305 11.62 -6.80 -10.71
CA LEU A 305 12.40 -6.38 -11.88
C LEU A 305 11.55 -5.49 -12.77
N ILE A 306 11.99 -4.26 -13.01
CA ILE A 306 11.30 -3.31 -13.88
C ILE A 306 12.21 -3.03 -15.07
N VAL A 307 11.68 -3.18 -16.29
CA VAL A 307 12.37 -2.90 -17.55
C VAL A 307 11.63 -1.81 -18.31
N GLU A 308 12.31 -0.70 -18.64
CA GLU A 308 11.69 0.44 -19.32
C GLU A 308 11.30 0.11 -20.77
N GLY A 309 12.12 -0.62 -21.49
CA GLY A 309 11.86 -1.09 -22.85
C GLY A 309 11.55 -2.58 -22.89
N ASP A 310 12.07 -3.25 -23.91
CA ASP A 310 11.87 -4.68 -24.14
C ASP A 310 12.80 -5.53 -23.25
N LEU A 311 12.30 -6.68 -22.78
CA LEU A 311 13.11 -7.73 -22.14
C LEU A 311 13.37 -8.83 -23.17
N THR A 312 14.63 -9.04 -23.51
CA THR A 312 15.06 -10.12 -24.42
C THR A 312 15.92 -11.13 -23.66
N ILE A 313 15.56 -12.40 -23.68
CA ILE A 313 16.28 -13.48 -23.00
C ILE A 313 16.89 -14.40 -24.04
N GLN A 314 18.19 -14.27 -24.26
CA GLN A 314 19.01 -15.12 -25.16
C GLN A 314 19.94 -16.06 -24.39
N GLY A 315 20.21 -15.77 -23.13
CA GLY A 315 20.94 -16.60 -22.18
C GLY A 315 20.02 -17.26 -21.17
N SER A 316 20.50 -17.46 -19.93
CA SER A 316 19.71 -18.04 -18.85
C SER A 316 19.29 -16.98 -17.84
N LEU A 317 18.00 -16.95 -17.53
CA LEU A 317 17.41 -16.08 -16.48
C LEU A 317 16.63 -16.94 -15.49
N SER A 318 16.91 -16.77 -14.21
CA SER A 318 16.14 -17.35 -13.10
C SER A 318 15.67 -16.22 -12.19
N PHE A 319 14.37 -16.00 -12.10
CA PHE A 319 13.82 -14.90 -11.30
C PHE A 319 12.66 -15.37 -10.44
N SER A 320 12.64 -14.90 -9.18
CA SER A 320 11.56 -15.15 -8.22
C SER A 320 10.94 -13.84 -7.75
N GLY A 321 9.69 -13.60 -8.15
CA GLY A 321 8.99 -12.37 -7.79
C GLY A 321 8.14 -11.79 -8.90
N LEU A 322 8.15 -10.47 -9.07
CA LEU A 322 7.39 -9.76 -10.08
C LEU A 322 8.32 -9.15 -11.13
N ILE A 323 8.09 -9.47 -12.39
CA ILE A 323 8.74 -8.80 -13.53
C ILE A 323 7.71 -7.88 -14.19
N ILE A 324 8.05 -6.61 -14.38
CA ILE A 324 7.26 -5.61 -15.09
C ILE A 324 8.07 -5.14 -16.30
N VAL A 325 7.56 -5.40 -17.50
CA VAL A 325 8.19 -5.00 -18.75
C VAL A 325 7.29 -4.00 -19.45
N ARG A 326 7.76 -2.79 -19.64
CA ARG A 326 7.00 -1.72 -20.28
C ARG A 326 6.99 -1.86 -21.81
N GLY A 327 7.87 -2.70 -22.36
CA GLY A 327 7.93 -3.12 -23.74
C GLY A 327 7.45 -4.56 -23.94
N ARG A 328 8.14 -5.30 -24.81
CA ARG A 328 7.84 -6.70 -25.16
C ARG A 328 8.83 -7.66 -24.53
N THR A 329 8.33 -8.72 -23.93
CA THR A 329 9.17 -9.81 -23.43
C THR A 329 9.43 -10.84 -24.53
N ARG A 330 10.69 -11.21 -24.75
CA ARG A 330 11.12 -12.21 -25.71
C ARG A 330 12.05 -13.23 -25.08
N VAL A 331 11.84 -14.51 -25.37
CA VAL A 331 12.77 -15.58 -25.09
C VAL A 331 13.20 -16.18 -26.42
N ILE A 332 14.45 -16.00 -26.80
CA ILE A 332 14.99 -16.41 -28.07
C ILE A 332 16.09 -17.43 -27.86
N GLY A 333 15.93 -18.61 -28.46
CA GLY A 333 17.00 -19.58 -28.65
C GLY A 333 17.66 -19.39 -30.00
N THR A 334 18.99 -19.40 -30.04
CA THR A 334 19.77 -19.42 -31.29
C THR A 334 20.45 -20.76 -31.45
N THR A 335 20.97 -21.05 -32.66
CA THR A 335 21.72 -22.29 -32.94
C THR A 335 23.01 -22.42 -32.12
N THR A 336 23.53 -21.33 -31.61
CA THR A 336 24.75 -21.26 -30.79
C THR A 336 24.50 -20.96 -29.32
N GLU A 337 23.37 -20.32 -28.99
CA GLU A 337 22.97 -19.97 -27.62
C GLU A 337 21.49 -20.32 -27.44
N THR A 338 21.18 -21.17 -26.48
CA THR A 338 19.80 -21.51 -26.12
C THR A 338 19.33 -20.61 -24.99
N GLY A 339 18.28 -19.80 -25.24
CA GLY A 339 17.63 -19.01 -24.20
C GLY A 339 16.85 -19.90 -23.23
N ASN A 340 17.12 -19.76 -21.94
CA ASN A 340 16.37 -20.45 -20.88
C ASN A 340 15.81 -19.42 -19.92
N ALA A 341 14.51 -19.46 -19.69
CA ALA A 341 13.86 -18.62 -18.67
C ALA A 341 13.18 -19.51 -17.66
N THR A 342 13.46 -19.27 -16.38
CA THR A 342 12.71 -19.87 -15.27
C THR A 342 12.20 -18.73 -14.39
N LEU A 343 10.89 -18.56 -14.37
CA LEU A 343 10.22 -17.54 -13.58
C LEU A 343 9.29 -18.19 -12.58
N TYR A 344 9.44 -17.82 -11.31
CA TYR A 344 8.46 -18.05 -10.26
C TYR A 344 7.85 -16.74 -9.83
N GLY A 345 6.52 -16.61 -9.93
CA GLY A 345 5.80 -15.39 -9.57
C GLY A 345 4.88 -14.90 -10.66
N ALA A 346 5.13 -13.71 -11.21
CA ALA A 346 4.34 -13.16 -12.29
C ALA A 346 5.15 -12.28 -13.24
N LEU A 347 4.77 -12.30 -14.52
CA LEU A 347 5.32 -11.43 -15.57
C LEU A 347 4.20 -10.53 -16.10
N TRP A 348 4.39 -9.22 -15.98
CA TRP A 348 3.50 -8.21 -16.55
C TRP A 348 4.20 -7.51 -17.73
N THR A 349 3.63 -7.63 -18.91
CA THR A 349 4.22 -7.09 -20.13
C THR A 349 3.12 -6.60 -21.07
N ASN A 350 3.46 -5.76 -22.02
CA ASN A 350 2.51 -5.32 -23.03
C ASN A 350 2.24 -6.43 -24.05
N ASP A 351 3.26 -7.20 -24.40
CA ASP A 351 3.19 -8.22 -25.42
C ASP A 351 4.22 -9.33 -25.18
N LEU A 352 4.01 -10.51 -25.72
CA LEU A 352 4.84 -11.68 -25.49
C LEU A 352 5.27 -12.32 -26.82
N ASN A 353 6.57 -12.55 -26.96
CA ASN A 353 7.10 -13.30 -28.09
C ASN A 353 8.00 -14.43 -27.55
N LEU A 354 7.53 -15.66 -27.68
CA LEU A 354 8.26 -16.86 -27.34
C LEU A 354 8.73 -17.54 -28.64
N THR A 355 9.95 -17.19 -29.08
CA THR A 355 10.63 -17.92 -30.17
C THR A 355 11.68 -18.82 -29.54
N ILE A 356 11.34 -20.10 -29.30
CA ILE A 356 12.09 -20.94 -28.40
C ILE A 356 12.98 -21.91 -29.15
N GLY A 357 14.31 -21.67 -29.06
CA GLY A 357 15.30 -22.72 -29.30
C GLY A 357 15.81 -23.38 -27.99
N GLY A 358 15.40 -22.84 -26.83
CA GLY A 358 15.70 -23.31 -25.49
C GLY A 358 14.45 -23.73 -24.70
N SER A 359 14.34 -23.30 -23.45
CA SER A 359 13.22 -23.63 -22.56
C SER A 359 12.73 -22.38 -21.84
N ALA A 360 11.42 -22.21 -21.75
CA ALA A 360 10.80 -21.16 -20.93
C ALA A 360 9.81 -21.79 -19.97
N VAL A 361 10.06 -21.65 -18.66
CA VAL A 361 9.19 -22.13 -17.59
C VAL A 361 8.73 -20.91 -16.81
N MET A 362 7.44 -20.66 -16.81
CA MET A 362 6.82 -19.52 -16.15
C MET A 362 5.71 -20.04 -15.22
N ASN A 363 6.02 -20.14 -13.93
CA ASN A 363 5.14 -20.66 -12.89
C ASN A 363 4.61 -19.53 -12.04
N TYR A 364 3.29 -19.39 -11.95
CA TYR A 364 2.72 -18.54 -10.93
C TYR A 364 3.14 -19.02 -9.54
N SER A 365 3.52 -18.08 -8.67
CA SER A 365 3.89 -18.38 -7.30
C SER A 365 3.51 -17.22 -6.37
N SER A 366 2.57 -17.47 -5.47
CA SER A 366 2.22 -16.50 -4.42
C SER A 366 3.35 -16.33 -3.42
N GLU A 367 4.16 -17.37 -3.18
CA GLU A 367 5.35 -17.33 -2.33
C GLU A 367 6.41 -16.39 -2.92
N ALA A 368 6.70 -16.51 -4.22
CA ALA A 368 7.62 -15.62 -4.92
C ALA A 368 7.13 -14.15 -4.93
N LEU A 369 5.83 -13.92 -5.10
CA LEU A 369 5.23 -12.59 -4.99
C LEU A 369 5.34 -12.01 -3.57
N GLY A 370 5.51 -12.85 -2.55
CA GLY A 370 5.85 -12.44 -1.20
C GLY A 370 7.19 -11.68 -1.13
N PHE A 371 8.19 -12.08 -1.92
CA PHE A 371 9.47 -11.35 -2.03
C PHE A 371 9.30 -10.01 -2.73
N ALA A 372 8.47 -9.93 -3.75
CA ALA A 372 8.15 -8.65 -4.38
C ALA A 372 7.49 -7.68 -3.38
N LYS A 373 6.60 -8.19 -2.53
CA LYS A 373 6.01 -7.44 -1.42
C LYS A 373 7.07 -6.98 -0.42
N GLN A 374 8.01 -7.84 -0.04
CA GLN A 374 9.10 -7.49 0.87
C GLN A 374 10.01 -6.44 0.26
N ALA A 375 10.41 -6.58 -1.00
CA ALA A 375 11.23 -5.61 -1.73
C ALA A 375 10.56 -4.23 -1.79
N SER A 376 9.24 -4.18 -1.86
CA SER A 376 8.47 -2.93 -1.85
C SER A 376 8.24 -2.33 -0.45
N GLY A 377 8.92 -2.82 0.59
CA GLY A 377 8.80 -2.31 1.96
C GLY A 377 7.58 -2.83 2.73
N GLY A 378 7.11 -4.03 2.41
CA GLY A 378 5.99 -4.68 3.09
C GLY A 378 4.61 -4.20 2.62
N MET A 379 4.55 -3.26 1.67
CA MET A 379 3.29 -2.88 1.07
C MET A 379 2.77 -4.02 0.19
N THR A 380 1.54 -4.42 0.43
CA THR A 380 0.85 -5.38 -0.42
C THR A 380 0.85 -4.90 -1.86
N LEU A 381 1.26 -5.74 -2.77
CA LEU A 381 1.05 -5.55 -4.20
C LEU A 381 -0.41 -5.86 -4.52
N PRO A 382 -1.06 -5.00 -5.23
CA PRO A 382 -1.17 -3.55 -5.14
C PRO A 382 -2.13 -3.20 -4.01
N THR A 383 -1.90 -2.12 -3.29
CA THR A 383 -2.89 -1.62 -2.32
C THR A 383 -4.13 -1.18 -3.07
N PRO A 384 -5.29 -1.81 -2.88
CA PRO A 384 -6.49 -1.45 -3.62
C PRO A 384 -6.98 -0.02 -3.32
N VAL A 385 -6.64 0.53 -2.16
CA VAL A 385 -7.01 1.90 -1.77
C VAL A 385 -5.82 2.57 -1.10
N GLN A 386 -5.37 3.68 -1.67
CA GLN A 386 -4.28 4.51 -1.15
C GLN A 386 -4.82 5.82 -0.57
N LEU A 387 -4.28 6.22 0.56
CA LEU A 387 -4.55 7.51 1.16
C LEU A 387 -3.78 8.59 0.38
N THR A 388 -4.50 9.54 -0.22
CA THR A 388 -3.89 10.66 -0.97
C THR A 388 -3.82 11.94 -0.17
N SER A 389 -4.74 12.15 0.76
CA SER A 389 -4.68 13.28 1.70
C SER A 389 -5.46 12.99 2.97
N LEU A 390 -5.00 13.59 4.07
CA LEU A 390 -5.67 13.58 5.36
C LEU A 390 -5.86 15.04 5.81
N ILE A 391 -7.09 15.44 6.11
CA ILE A 391 -7.46 16.80 6.49
C ILE A 391 -8.11 16.75 7.87
N ASP A 392 -7.53 17.44 8.84
CA ASP A 392 -8.17 17.67 10.13
C ASP A 392 -9.12 18.87 10.03
N CYS A 393 -10.41 18.61 10.17
CA CYS A 393 -11.47 19.62 10.07
C CYS A 393 -11.81 20.25 11.41
N SER A 394 -11.20 19.85 12.50
CA SER A 394 -11.47 20.43 13.83
C SER A 394 -11.03 21.88 13.95
N GLN A 395 -10.02 22.28 13.18
CA GLN A 395 -9.47 23.64 13.13
C GLN A 395 -9.76 24.35 11.80
N ALA A 396 -10.52 23.70 10.91
CA ALA A 396 -10.82 24.27 9.61
C ALA A 396 -11.77 25.49 9.73
N VAL A 397 -11.40 26.57 9.09
CA VAL A 397 -12.30 27.70 8.93
C VAL A 397 -13.51 27.27 8.10
N ALA A 398 -14.71 27.75 8.45
CA ALA A 398 -15.92 27.45 7.69
C ALA A 398 -15.71 27.75 6.20
N GLY A 399 -15.94 26.77 5.33
CA GLY A 399 -15.69 26.85 3.90
C GLY A 399 -14.33 26.30 3.44
N THR A 400 -13.53 25.71 4.30
CA THR A 400 -12.30 24.96 3.90
C THR A 400 -12.70 23.84 2.96
N SER A 401 -12.17 23.86 1.73
CA SER A 401 -12.46 22.85 0.72
C SER A 401 -12.09 21.45 1.22
N GLY A 402 -13.10 20.59 1.33
CA GLY A 402 -12.94 19.18 1.75
C GLY A 402 -13.46 18.86 3.14
N CYS A 403 -13.83 19.83 3.97
CA CYS A 403 -14.50 19.62 5.26
C CYS A 403 -16.04 19.65 5.09
N PRO A 404 -16.78 18.77 5.83
CA PRO A 404 -18.24 18.73 5.79
C PRO A 404 -18.89 19.93 6.42
#